data_27bf7f15d08a1e65ef31f1188b9e1e1e
#
_entry.id   27bf7f15d08a1e65ef31f1188b9e1e1e
#
_cell.length_a   1.000
_cell.length_b   1.000
_cell.length_c   1.000
_cell.angle_alpha   90.00
_cell.angle_beta   90.00
_cell.angle_gamma   90.00
#
_symmetry.space_group_name_H-M   'P 1'
#
loop_
_entity.id
_entity.type
_entity.pdbx_description
1 polymer ?
#
loop_
_entity_poly.entity_id
_entity_poly.type
_entity_poly.pdbx_seq_one_letter_code
_entity_poly.pdbx_strand_id
1 'polypeptide(L)'
;MPVSDSYFQKQDGTKVQRNMFDYIRDHLGYRIELQSLQLPEKLQSGKENRLKLGLVNRGFATVFGEHPVYFVLIDDKGKVTEFLTEANPLDWQPFQPGDAAYTPLVHSVNQSIQLQGPMPAGEYRLGLWIPDGSERLKYNPRYALRCANGN
;
A
#
# COMPACT_ATOMS: atom_id res chain seq x y z
N MET A 1 -9.01 27.77 12.48
CA MET A 1 -10.16 26.97 12.87
C MET A 1 -9.72 25.52 12.98
N PRO A 2 -9.84 24.86 14.13
CA PRO A 2 -9.48 23.45 14.23
C PRO A 2 -10.50 22.59 13.44
N VAL A 3 -10.01 21.70 12.61
CA VAL A 3 -10.83 20.71 11.91
C VAL A 3 -10.75 19.42 12.70
N SER A 4 -11.90 18.93 13.16
CA SER A 4 -12.01 17.60 13.77
C SER A 4 -12.64 16.69 12.73
N ASP A 5 -11.86 15.76 12.21
CA ASP A 5 -12.27 14.84 11.15
C ASP A 5 -11.87 13.41 11.55
N SER A 6 -12.62 12.44 11.06
CA SER A 6 -12.31 11.00 11.23
C SER A 6 -10.96 10.60 10.59
N TYR A 7 -10.45 11.37 9.64
CA TYR A 7 -9.14 11.17 9.03
C TYR A 7 -7.97 11.36 10.00
N PHE A 8 -8.19 12.07 11.10
CA PHE A 8 -7.18 12.29 12.14
C PHE A 8 -7.39 11.41 13.36
N GLN A 9 -8.17 10.37 13.23
CA GLN A 9 -8.33 9.40 14.27
C GLN A 9 -7.11 8.48 14.30
N LYS A 10 -6.40 8.43 15.43
CA LYS A 10 -5.35 7.44 15.66
C LYS A 10 -5.94 6.04 15.73
N GLN A 11 -5.09 5.01 15.65
CA GLN A 11 -5.52 3.62 15.76
C GLN A 11 -6.26 3.31 17.09
N ASP A 12 -5.98 4.08 18.14
CA ASP A 12 -6.64 3.99 19.45
C ASP A 12 -8.00 4.71 19.51
N GLY A 13 -8.47 5.26 18.40
CA GLY A 13 -9.73 6.00 18.31
C GLY A 13 -9.65 7.46 18.76
N THR A 14 -8.50 7.95 19.20
CA THR A 14 -8.31 9.34 19.66
C THR A 14 -8.38 10.30 18.48
N LYS A 15 -9.21 11.35 18.60
CA LYS A 15 -9.29 12.41 17.60
C LYS A 15 -8.17 13.42 17.79
N VAL A 16 -7.47 13.73 16.71
CA VAL A 16 -6.41 14.75 16.69
C VAL A 16 -6.98 16.04 16.11
N GLN A 17 -6.87 17.16 16.85
CA GLN A 17 -7.23 18.48 16.31
C GLN A 17 -6.10 18.99 15.42
N ARG A 18 -6.46 19.39 14.20
CA ARG A 18 -5.55 20.00 13.24
C ARG A 18 -6.12 21.33 12.75
N ASN A 19 -5.24 22.27 12.37
CA ASN A 19 -5.69 23.47 11.67
C ASN A 19 -5.94 23.18 10.19
N MET A 20 -6.66 24.06 9.50
CA MET A 20 -7.05 23.86 8.10
C MET A 20 -5.83 23.74 7.17
N PHE A 21 -4.75 24.45 7.42
CA PHE A 21 -3.54 24.40 6.62
C PHE A 21 -2.86 23.02 6.73
N ASP A 22 -2.71 22.51 7.94
CA ASP A 22 -2.14 21.18 8.18
C ASP A 22 -3.02 20.09 7.57
N TYR A 23 -4.34 20.26 7.65
CA TYR A 23 -5.29 19.35 7.02
C TYR A 23 -5.08 19.28 5.51
N ILE A 24 -5.07 20.44 4.85
CA ILE A 24 -4.87 20.50 3.39
C ILE A 24 -3.50 19.91 3.03
N ARG A 25 -2.45 20.32 3.71
CA ARG A 25 -1.08 19.83 3.46
C ARG A 25 -0.97 18.30 3.57
N ASP A 26 -1.57 17.73 4.59
CA ASP A 26 -1.48 16.29 4.85
C ASP A 26 -2.28 15.45 3.85
N HIS A 27 -3.26 16.06 3.14
CA HIS A 27 -4.12 15.39 2.17
C HIS A 27 -3.85 15.81 0.72
N LEU A 28 -2.92 16.73 0.47
CA LEU A 28 -2.54 17.08 -0.89
C LEU A 28 -1.97 15.87 -1.63
N GLY A 29 -2.50 15.61 -2.83
CA GLY A 29 -2.13 14.45 -3.63
C GLY A 29 -2.79 13.17 -3.11
N TYR A 30 -2.06 12.09 -3.15
CA TYR A 30 -2.49 10.78 -2.62
C TYR A 30 -1.87 10.50 -1.25
N ARG A 31 -2.57 9.68 -0.46
CA ARG A 31 -2.09 9.18 0.83
C ARG A 31 -2.55 7.75 1.03
N ILE A 32 -1.74 6.81 0.63
CA ILE A 32 -2.07 5.38 0.68
C ILE A 32 -1.76 4.82 2.07
N GLU A 33 -2.78 4.26 2.70
CA GLU A 33 -2.68 3.58 4.00
C GLU A 33 -3.10 2.11 3.86
N LEU A 34 -2.24 1.22 4.33
CA LEU A 34 -2.52 -0.20 4.40
C LEU A 34 -3.46 -0.46 5.59
N GLN A 35 -4.55 -1.18 5.36
CA GLN A 35 -5.59 -1.42 6.36
C GLN A 35 -5.58 -2.85 6.88
N SER A 36 -5.34 -3.81 6.01
CA SER A 36 -5.39 -5.22 6.34
C SER A 36 -4.46 -6.04 5.45
N LEU A 37 -3.94 -7.12 6.00
CA LEU A 37 -3.19 -8.11 5.25
C LEU A 37 -3.67 -9.50 5.66
N GLN A 38 -4.07 -10.29 4.68
CA GLN A 38 -4.42 -11.70 4.84
C GLN A 38 -3.42 -12.53 4.05
N LEU A 39 -2.80 -13.47 4.72
CA LEU A 39 -1.85 -14.42 4.13
C LEU A 39 -1.98 -15.76 4.85
N PRO A 40 -1.57 -16.87 4.21
CA PRO A 40 -1.50 -18.16 4.90
C PRO A 40 -0.43 -18.12 6.00
N GLU A 41 -0.63 -18.88 7.06
CA GLU A 41 0.33 -18.98 8.18
C GLU A 41 1.74 -19.38 7.71
N LYS A 42 1.80 -20.21 6.67
CA LYS A 42 3.05 -20.63 6.04
C LYS A 42 2.91 -20.59 4.52
N LEU A 43 3.85 -19.96 3.85
CA LEU A 43 3.97 -20.03 2.40
C LEU A 43 4.56 -21.38 2.01
N GLN A 44 3.93 -22.05 1.05
CA GLN A 44 4.33 -23.39 0.61
C GLN A 44 4.92 -23.33 -0.80
N SER A 45 6.11 -23.91 -0.95
CA SER A 45 6.72 -24.08 -2.27
C SER A 45 5.91 -25.06 -3.13
N GLY A 46 5.81 -24.77 -4.42
CA GLY A 46 5.04 -25.59 -5.36
C GLY A 46 3.52 -25.51 -5.25
N LYS A 47 3.01 -24.67 -4.35
CA LYS A 47 1.58 -24.39 -4.19
C LYS A 47 1.26 -22.93 -4.44
N GLU A 48 0.01 -22.67 -4.76
CA GLU A 48 -0.54 -21.33 -4.85
C GLU A 48 -0.75 -20.76 -3.44
N ASN A 49 -0.09 -19.63 -3.16
CA ASN A 49 -0.23 -18.91 -1.89
C ASN A 49 -1.00 -17.62 -2.15
N ARG A 50 -2.19 -17.49 -1.57
CA ARG A 50 -3.03 -16.29 -1.75
C ARG A 50 -2.69 -15.24 -0.73
N LEU A 51 -2.39 -14.04 -1.23
CA LEU A 51 -2.21 -12.83 -0.44
C LEU A 51 -3.34 -11.86 -0.77
N LYS A 52 -3.90 -11.24 0.26
CA LYS A 52 -4.91 -10.19 0.10
C LYS A 52 -4.53 -9.01 0.97
N LEU A 53 -4.33 -7.86 0.35
CA LEU A 53 -4.03 -6.60 1.00
C LEU A 53 -5.20 -5.64 0.80
N GLY A 54 -5.71 -5.07 1.89
CA GLY A 54 -6.66 -3.97 1.87
C GLY A 54 -5.95 -2.65 2.11
N LEU A 55 -6.31 -1.63 1.34
CA LEU A 55 -5.77 -0.28 1.46
C LEU A 55 -6.83 0.79 1.21
N VAL A 56 -6.58 1.99 1.68
CA VAL A 56 -7.38 3.19 1.39
C VAL A 56 -6.46 4.30 0.91
N ASN A 57 -7.01 5.19 0.10
CA ASN A 57 -6.36 6.45 -0.24
C ASN A 57 -7.05 7.58 0.53
N ARG A 58 -6.35 8.17 1.49
CA ARG A 58 -6.88 9.28 2.28
C ARG A 58 -6.47 10.65 1.76
N GLY A 59 -5.85 10.71 0.60
CA GLY A 59 -5.55 11.97 -0.08
C GLY A 59 -6.74 12.53 -0.84
N PHE A 60 -6.53 13.64 -1.53
CA PHE A 60 -7.56 14.28 -2.37
C PHE A 60 -7.49 13.87 -3.83
N ALA A 61 -6.43 13.17 -4.22
CA ALA A 61 -6.21 12.75 -5.59
C ALA A 61 -5.79 11.28 -5.68
N THR A 62 -5.90 10.71 -6.87
CA THR A 62 -5.33 9.40 -7.20
C THR A 62 -3.81 9.48 -7.32
N VAL A 63 -3.15 8.33 -7.34
CA VAL A 63 -1.75 8.22 -7.72
C VAL A 63 -1.57 8.70 -9.15
N PHE A 64 -0.50 9.40 -9.41
CA PHE A 64 -0.15 9.89 -10.74
C PHE A 64 1.03 9.09 -11.30
N GLY A 65 0.96 8.76 -12.59
CA GLY A 65 1.99 7.97 -13.28
C GLY A 65 1.82 6.46 -13.09
N GLU A 66 2.55 5.71 -13.87
CA GLU A 66 2.54 4.25 -13.80
C GLU A 66 3.44 3.75 -12.67
N HIS A 67 2.89 2.93 -11.81
CA HIS A 67 3.60 2.31 -10.70
C HIS A 67 3.20 0.83 -10.61
N PRO A 68 4.03 -0.10 -11.06
CA PRO A 68 3.77 -1.51 -10.85
C PRO A 68 3.80 -1.85 -9.35
N VAL A 69 2.97 -2.78 -8.94
CA VAL A 69 2.83 -3.19 -7.54
C VAL A 69 3.38 -4.60 -7.37
N TYR A 70 4.34 -4.75 -6.47
CA TYR A 70 4.96 -6.04 -6.17
C TYR A 70 4.73 -6.42 -4.71
N PHE A 71 4.43 -7.68 -4.46
CA PHE A 71 4.81 -8.31 -3.20
C PHE A 71 6.27 -8.74 -3.27
N VAL A 72 7.01 -8.54 -2.21
CA VAL A 72 8.42 -8.94 -2.13
C VAL A 72 8.66 -9.80 -0.89
N LEU A 73 9.44 -10.86 -1.06
CA LEU A 73 9.95 -11.65 0.05
C LEU A 73 11.44 -11.37 0.22
N ILE A 74 11.84 -11.05 1.42
CA ILE A 74 13.22 -10.70 1.77
C ILE A 74 13.73 -11.74 2.76
N ASP A 75 14.77 -12.48 2.39
CA ASP A 75 15.40 -13.47 3.24
C ASP A 75 16.30 -12.83 4.32
N ASP A 76 16.88 -13.65 5.18
CA ASP A 76 17.80 -13.26 6.26
C ASP A 76 19.09 -12.62 5.75
N LYS A 77 19.46 -12.89 4.50
CA LYS A 77 20.64 -12.31 3.83
C LYS A 77 20.34 -11.04 3.04
N GLY A 78 19.06 -10.60 3.05
CA GLY A 78 18.62 -9.43 2.31
C GLY A 78 18.34 -9.66 0.83
N LYS A 79 18.32 -10.91 0.36
CA LYS A 79 17.93 -11.24 -1.00
C LYS A 79 16.43 -11.01 -1.17
N VAL A 80 16.07 -10.26 -2.20
CA VAL A 80 14.69 -9.92 -2.53
C VAL A 80 14.18 -10.81 -3.66
N THR A 81 12.99 -11.38 -3.46
CA THR A 81 12.23 -12.08 -4.52
C THR A 81 10.96 -11.30 -4.78
N GLU A 82 10.74 -10.91 -6.04
CA GLU A 82 9.66 -10.02 -6.47
C GLU A 82 8.51 -10.81 -7.11
N PHE A 83 7.28 -10.45 -6.76
CA PHE A 83 6.06 -11.01 -7.34
C PHE A 83 5.18 -9.87 -7.83
N LEU A 84 5.14 -9.66 -9.15
CA LEU A 84 4.30 -8.64 -9.76
C LEU A 84 2.83 -8.98 -9.53
N THR A 85 2.03 -7.99 -9.17
CA THR A 85 0.58 -8.09 -9.04
C THR A 85 -0.13 -7.47 -10.24
N GLU A 86 -1.44 -7.68 -10.34
CA GLU A 86 -2.29 -7.03 -11.33
C GLU A 86 -2.86 -5.68 -10.83
N ALA A 87 -2.48 -5.26 -9.63
CA ALA A 87 -2.97 -4.02 -9.05
C ALA A 87 -2.42 -2.79 -9.78
N ASN A 88 -3.29 -1.81 -9.98
CA ASN A 88 -2.94 -0.55 -10.61
C ASN A 88 -3.23 0.61 -9.64
N PRO A 89 -2.22 1.32 -9.12
CA PRO A 89 -2.43 2.44 -8.21
C PRO A 89 -3.25 3.60 -8.78
N LEU A 90 -3.35 3.71 -10.10
CA LEU A 90 -4.22 4.71 -10.76
C LEU A 90 -5.70 4.50 -10.43
N ASP A 91 -6.10 3.27 -10.07
CA ASP A 91 -7.48 2.93 -9.70
C ASP A 91 -7.78 3.16 -8.22
N TRP A 92 -6.78 3.55 -7.41
CA TRP A 92 -6.95 3.76 -5.98
C TRP A 92 -7.51 5.14 -5.65
N GLN A 93 -8.76 5.35 -6.07
CA GLN A 93 -9.48 6.58 -5.80
C GLN A 93 -9.74 6.77 -4.30
N PRO A 94 -9.69 8.01 -3.78
CA PRO A 94 -9.98 8.27 -2.37
C PRO A 94 -11.45 8.03 -2.01
N PHE A 95 -12.37 8.39 -2.89
CA PHE A 95 -13.83 8.26 -2.72
C PHE A 95 -14.51 8.20 -4.08
N GLN A 96 -15.77 7.83 -4.11
CA GLN A 96 -16.56 7.83 -5.36
C GLN A 96 -16.78 9.25 -5.86
N PRO A 97 -16.59 9.50 -7.16
CA PRO A 97 -16.94 10.79 -7.77
C PRO A 97 -18.40 11.15 -7.49
N GLY A 98 -18.62 12.35 -6.93
CA GLY A 98 -19.94 12.83 -6.56
C GLY A 98 -20.45 12.42 -5.17
N ASP A 99 -19.68 11.66 -4.42
CA ASP A 99 -19.96 11.40 -3.01
C ASP A 99 -19.65 12.63 -2.15
N ALA A 100 -20.68 13.35 -1.73
CA ALA A 100 -20.57 14.53 -0.89
C ALA A 100 -20.12 14.23 0.55
N ALA A 101 -20.19 12.97 0.98
CA ALA A 101 -19.72 12.52 2.28
C ALA A 101 -18.22 12.15 2.28
N TYR A 102 -17.58 12.08 1.11
CA TYR A 102 -16.18 11.69 0.95
C TYR A 102 -15.85 10.37 1.65
N THR A 103 -16.74 9.38 1.49
CA THR A 103 -16.58 8.07 2.13
C THR A 103 -15.34 7.35 1.57
N PRO A 104 -14.36 6.99 2.40
CA PRO A 104 -13.16 6.33 1.94
C PRO A 104 -13.47 5.00 1.24
N LEU A 105 -12.88 4.79 0.07
CA LEU A 105 -12.98 3.52 -0.66
C LEU A 105 -11.90 2.56 -0.19
N VAL A 106 -12.29 1.32 0.12
CA VAL A 106 -11.34 0.24 0.38
C VAL A 106 -11.00 -0.45 -0.92
N HIS A 107 -9.73 -0.44 -1.27
CA HIS A 107 -9.18 -1.16 -2.42
C HIS A 107 -8.52 -2.44 -1.95
N SER A 108 -8.56 -3.47 -2.80
CA SER A 108 -7.97 -4.77 -2.50
C SER A 108 -6.94 -5.15 -3.56
N VAL A 109 -5.76 -5.54 -3.11
CA VAL A 109 -4.75 -6.22 -3.93
C VAL A 109 -4.82 -7.71 -3.60
N ASN A 110 -5.37 -8.49 -4.53
CA ASN A 110 -5.48 -9.93 -4.39
C ASN A 110 -4.48 -10.57 -5.34
N GLN A 111 -3.54 -11.32 -4.82
CA GLN A 111 -2.52 -11.96 -5.63
C GLN A 111 -2.24 -13.35 -5.14
N SER A 112 -2.22 -14.29 -6.08
CA SER A 112 -1.66 -15.61 -5.87
C SER A 112 -0.18 -15.59 -6.23
N ILE A 113 0.67 -15.93 -5.29
CA ILE A 113 2.09 -16.11 -5.55
C ILE A 113 2.48 -17.58 -5.55
N GLN A 114 3.31 -17.94 -6.50
CA GLN A 114 3.87 -19.28 -6.58
C GLN A 114 5.37 -19.18 -6.38
N LEU A 115 5.85 -19.81 -5.30
CA LEU A 115 7.27 -19.85 -5.01
C LEU A 115 7.94 -20.79 -6.02
N GLN A 116 8.73 -20.21 -6.93
CA GLN A 116 9.45 -20.94 -7.96
C GLN A 116 10.90 -21.16 -7.55
N GLY A 117 11.40 -22.35 -7.83
CA GLY A 117 12.79 -22.73 -7.56
C GLY A 117 13.07 -23.06 -6.09
N PRO A 118 14.32 -23.36 -5.77
CA PRO A 118 14.71 -23.73 -4.41
C PRO A 118 14.79 -22.47 -3.53
N MET A 119 13.67 -22.09 -2.95
CA MET A 119 13.67 -21.15 -1.85
C MET A 119 13.96 -21.92 -0.55
N PRO A 120 15.05 -21.60 0.17
CA PRO A 120 15.34 -22.26 1.44
C PRO A 120 14.20 -22.10 2.42
N ALA A 121 13.93 -23.17 3.20
CA ALA A 121 12.99 -23.04 4.32
C ALA A 121 13.59 -22.06 5.35
N GLY A 122 12.74 -21.15 5.87
CA GLY A 122 13.19 -20.15 6.83
C GLY A 122 12.16 -19.03 6.98
N GLU A 123 12.56 -18.02 7.70
CA GLU A 123 11.77 -16.82 7.91
C GLU A 123 12.07 -15.78 6.81
N TYR A 124 11.00 -15.20 6.28
CA TYR A 124 11.06 -14.15 5.27
C TYR A 124 10.25 -12.95 5.73
N ARG A 125 10.74 -11.76 5.44
CA ARG A 125 9.94 -10.54 5.58
C ARG A 125 9.13 -10.34 4.32
N LEU A 126 7.81 -10.17 4.47
CA LEU A 126 6.92 -9.78 3.38
C LEU A 126 6.89 -8.25 3.30
N GLY A 127 7.07 -7.72 2.12
CA GLY A 127 6.96 -6.29 1.84
C GLY A 127 6.04 -6.00 0.66
N LEU A 128 5.58 -4.77 0.61
CA LEU A 128 4.92 -4.18 -0.55
C LEU A 128 5.90 -3.19 -1.19
N TRP A 129 6.14 -3.35 -2.48
CA TRP A 129 7.04 -2.46 -3.23
C TRP A 129 6.31 -1.91 -4.46
N ILE A 130 6.27 -0.60 -4.55
CA ILE A 130 5.57 0.13 -5.60
C ILE A 130 6.56 1.11 -6.22
N PRO A 131 7.44 0.64 -7.14
CA PRO A 131 8.43 1.47 -7.79
C PRO A 131 7.84 2.40 -8.83
N ASP A 132 8.66 3.28 -9.38
CA ASP A 132 8.35 4.01 -10.60
C ASP A 132 8.23 3.04 -11.78
N GLY A 133 7.32 3.32 -12.72
CA GLY A 133 7.08 2.49 -13.90
C GLY A 133 8.22 2.53 -14.92
N SER A 134 9.11 3.52 -14.84
CA SER A 134 10.28 3.62 -15.72
C SER A 134 11.39 2.67 -15.27
N GLU A 135 11.89 1.84 -16.16
CA GLU A 135 12.99 0.91 -15.86
C GLU A 135 14.23 1.61 -15.28
N ARG A 136 14.53 2.82 -15.74
CA ARG A 136 15.67 3.60 -15.25
C ARG A 136 15.51 4.02 -13.78
N LEU A 137 14.30 4.22 -13.31
CA LEU A 137 13.99 4.72 -11.98
C LEU A 137 13.46 3.62 -11.04
N LYS A 138 13.14 2.45 -11.57
CA LYS A 138 12.54 1.33 -10.85
C LYS A 138 13.23 1.03 -9.50
N TYR A 139 14.52 0.99 -9.48
CA TYR A 139 15.30 0.68 -8.27
C TYR A 139 15.76 1.90 -7.48
N ASN A 140 15.32 3.10 -7.85
CA ASN A 140 15.63 4.31 -7.11
C ASN A 140 14.55 4.57 -6.05
N PRO A 141 14.86 4.43 -4.74
CA PRO A 141 13.84 4.51 -3.68
C PRO A 141 13.21 5.91 -3.53
N ARG A 142 13.79 6.93 -4.15
CA ARG A 142 13.22 8.28 -4.15
C ARG A 142 11.97 8.40 -4.97
N TYR A 143 11.80 7.53 -5.97
CA TYR A 143 10.66 7.52 -6.90
C TYR A 143 9.64 6.43 -6.57
N ALA A 144 9.94 5.57 -5.60
CA ALA A 144 8.98 4.59 -5.12
C ALA A 144 7.85 5.27 -4.33
N LEU A 145 6.63 4.81 -4.55
CA LEU A 145 5.48 5.22 -3.78
C LEU A 145 5.61 4.69 -2.34
N ARG A 146 5.38 5.56 -1.35
CA ARG A 146 5.43 5.21 0.06
C ARG A 146 4.04 5.19 0.65
N CYS A 147 3.76 4.17 1.44
CA CYS A 147 2.55 4.12 2.25
C CYS A 147 2.68 5.06 3.45
N ALA A 148 1.55 5.64 3.86
CA ALA A 148 1.49 6.59 4.97
C ALA A 148 1.29 5.93 6.34
N ASN A 149 1.48 4.61 6.43
CA ASN A 149 1.48 3.91 7.71
C ASN A 149 2.66 4.42 8.54
N GLY A 150 2.37 4.91 9.74
CA GLY A 150 3.40 5.38 10.66
C GLY A 150 4.39 4.27 11.00
N ASN A 151 5.64 4.66 11.20
CA ASN A 151 6.68 3.80 11.73
C ASN A 151 6.45 3.58 13.24
#